data_53fc5cb9ee7005617fb88326edfccb19
#
_entry.id   53fc5cb9ee7005617fb88326edfccb19
#
_cell.length_a   1.000
_cell.length_b   1.000
_cell.length_c   1.000
_cell.angle_alpha   90.00
_cell.angle_beta   90.00
_cell.angle_gamma   90.00
#
_symmetry.space_group_name_H-M   'P 1'
#
loop_
_entity.id
_entity.type
_entity.pdbx_description
1 polymer ?
#
loop_
_entity_poly.entity_id
_entity_poly.type
_entity_poly.pdbx_seq_one_letter_code
_entity_poly.pdbx_strand_id
1 'polypeptide(L)'
;MTLPEYGQLPTLGLLDQLYREDKHQPYTAVGYGLEGSGPKTSFGGDTRRRAELQLVNLNGALGTGKGTSAKFSSNANTGGTCFGDSGGPIFVSGTTTIVAVVSFGTSTTCSGTSGAYRLDQADDLAFLATFGITP
;
A
#
# COMPACT_ATOMS: atom_id res chain seq x y z
N MET A 1 -3.82 24.84 -11.28
CA MET A 1 -4.05 24.63 -9.83
C MET A 1 -2.78 24.01 -9.26
N THR A 2 -2.12 24.68 -8.34
CA THR A 2 -0.91 24.16 -7.68
C THR A 2 -1.36 23.48 -6.39
N LEU A 3 -1.01 22.21 -6.20
CA LEU A 3 -1.28 21.51 -4.95
C LEU A 3 -0.29 21.99 -3.89
N PRO A 4 -0.71 22.20 -2.65
CA PRO A 4 0.16 22.63 -1.58
C PRO A 4 1.16 21.54 -1.14
N GLU A 5 0.87 20.29 -1.46
CA GLU A 5 1.64 19.13 -1.03
C GLU A 5 1.51 17.98 -2.05
N TYR A 6 2.59 17.26 -2.26
CA TYR A 6 2.65 16.12 -3.18
C TYR A 6 3.12 14.86 -2.45
N GLY A 7 2.72 13.68 -2.95
CA GLY A 7 3.32 12.43 -2.53
C GLY A 7 4.82 12.42 -2.86
N GLN A 8 5.63 11.89 -1.95
CA GLN A 8 7.07 11.75 -2.10
C GLN A 8 7.44 10.30 -2.31
N LEU A 9 8.49 10.05 -3.09
CA LEU A 9 9.06 8.71 -3.23
C LEU A 9 9.83 8.32 -1.95
N PRO A 10 9.87 7.01 -1.65
CA PRO A 10 10.68 6.50 -0.56
C PRO A 10 12.16 6.50 -0.95
N THR A 11 13.04 6.53 0.02
CA THR A 11 14.45 6.19 -0.20
C THR A 11 14.59 4.69 -0.48
N LEU A 12 15.68 4.30 -1.14
CA LEU A 12 15.99 2.90 -1.44
C LEU A 12 15.97 2.04 -0.17
N GLY A 13 15.18 0.97 -0.17
CA GLY A 13 15.08 0.01 0.92
C GLY A 13 14.41 0.52 2.19
N LEU A 14 13.60 1.59 2.11
CA LEU A 14 12.93 2.16 3.28
C LEU A 14 12.02 1.15 4.00
N LEU A 15 11.27 0.32 3.28
CA LEU A 15 10.43 -0.71 3.89
C LEU A 15 11.25 -1.78 4.62
N ASP A 16 12.41 -2.16 4.08
CA ASP A 16 13.32 -3.10 4.77
C ASP A 16 13.88 -2.50 6.06
N GLN A 17 14.20 -1.21 6.04
CA GLN A 17 14.67 -0.50 7.22
C GLN A 17 13.57 -0.44 8.28
N LEU A 18 12.38 0.08 7.94
CA LEU A 18 11.26 0.20 8.87
C LEU A 18 10.81 -1.16 9.43
N TYR A 19 10.81 -2.21 8.60
CA TYR A 19 10.43 -3.56 9.04
C TYR A 19 11.39 -4.14 10.10
N ARG A 20 12.67 -3.75 10.05
CA ARG A 20 13.67 -4.17 11.06
C ARG A 20 13.65 -3.31 12.31
N GLU A 21 13.47 -1.99 12.15
CA GLU A 21 13.58 -1.02 13.25
C GLU A 21 12.30 -0.87 14.04
N ASP A 22 11.14 -0.87 13.38
CA ASP A 22 9.84 -0.71 14.01
C ASP A 22 8.76 -1.58 13.36
N LYS A 23 8.56 -2.77 13.90
CA LYS A 23 7.50 -3.69 13.46
C LYS A 23 6.07 -3.16 13.67
N HIS A 24 5.92 -2.12 14.46
CA HIS A 24 4.63 -1.50 14.76
C HIS A 24 4.40 -0.20 13.97
N GLN A 25 5.35 0.18 13.09
CA GLN A 25 5.16 1.32 12.20
C GLN A 25 3.83 1.19 11.46
N PRO A 26 2.88 2.13 11.63
CA PRO A 26 1.63 2.11 10.89
C PRO A 26 1.83 2.64 9.48
N TYR A 27 0.97 2.15 8.57
CA TYR A 27 0.90 2.60 7.19
C TYR A 27 -0.54 3.01 6.88
N THR A 28 -0.73 3.96 5.98
CA THR A 28 -2.05 4.47 5.59
C THR A 28 -2.30 4.20 4.11
N ALA A 29 -3.30 3.37 3.80
CA ALA A 29 -3.83 3.28 2.45
C ALA A 29 -4.95 4.31 2.27
N VAL A 30 -5.04 4.89 1.07
CA VAL A 30 -6.10 5.82 0.68
C VAL A 30 -6.68 5.38 -0.65
N GLY A 31 -8.00 5.31 -0.73
CA GLY A 31 -8.65 4.87 -1.96
C GLY A 31 -10.14 5.18 -2.02
N TYR A 32 -10.75 4.74 -3.11
CA TYR A 32 -12.18 4.81 -3.41
C TYR A 32 -12.77 3.41 -3.60
N GLY A 33 -12.07 2.38 -3.15
CA GLY A 33 -12.53 1.00 -3.26
C GLY A 33 -13.73 0.69 -2.39
N LEU A 34 -14.19 -0.56 -2.51
CA LEU A 34 -15.29 -1.05 -1.70
C LEU A 34 -14.96 -0.99 -0.21
N GLU A 35 -15.95 -0.62 0.60
CA GLU A 35 -15.85 -0.60 2.06
C GLU A 35 -16.08 -1.99 2.66
N GLY A 36 -16.67 -2.89 1.89
CA GLY A 36 -16.83 -4.29 2.25
C GLY A 36 -17.24 -5.13 1.06
N SER A 37 -16.83 -6.38 1.09
CA SER A 37 -17.19 -7.39 0.09
C SER A 37 -17.55 -8.69 0.80
N GLY A 38 -18.76 -9.17 0.54
CA GLY A 38 -19.29 -10.41 1.08
C GLY A 38 -19.82 -11.33 -0.02
N PRO A 39 -20.20 -12.57 0.32
CA PRO A 39 -20.67 -13.56 -0.67
C PRO A 39 -21.93 -13.14 -1.44
N LYS A 40 -22.72 -12.23 -0.88
CA LYS A 40 -23.99 -11.80 -1.46
C LYS A 40 -24.10 -10.30 -1.70
N THR A 41 -23.27 -9.49 -1.07
CA THR A 41 -23.32 -8.03 -1.16
C THR A 41 -21.93 -7.43 -1.06
N SER A 42 -21.70 -6.41 -1.87
CA SER A 42 -20.59 -5.48 -1.74
C SER A 42 -21.13 -4.07 -1.62
N PHE A 43 -20.43 -3.20 -0.90
CA PHE A 43 -20.87 -1.82 -0.70
C PHE A 43 -19.68 -0.86 -0.62
N GLY A 44 -19.95 0.43 -0.81
CA GLY A 44 -18.95 1.48 -0.87
C GLY A 44 -18.45 1.73 -2.30
N GLY A 45 -17.37 2.47 -2.43
CA GLY A 45 -16.75 2.81 -3.71
C GLY A 45 -16.99 4.26 -4.18
N ASP A 46 -17.78 5.04 -3.46
CA ASP A 46 -18.17 6.40 -3.87
C ASP A 46 -17.44 7.50 -3.09
N THR A 47 -16.81 7.14 -1.98
CA THR A 47 -16.20 8.11 -1.06
C THR A 47 -14.75 7.76 -0.83
N ARG A 48 -13.88 8.79 -0.87
CA ARG A 48 -12.48 8.61 -0.49
C ARG A 48 -12.36 8.22 0.97
N ARG A 49 -11.76 7.06 1.21
CA ARG A 49 -11.52 6.49 2.54
C ARG A 49 -10.04 6.30 2.80
N ARG A 50 -9.70 6.13 4.05
CA ARG A 50 -8.37 5.69 4.49
C ARG A 50 -8.50 4.51 5.45
N ALA A 51 -7.51 3.64 5.41
CA ALA A 51 -7.36 2.54 6.37
C ALA A 51 -5.93 2.52 6.91
N GLU A 52 -5.78 2.19 8.19
CA GLU A 52 -4.48 1.96 8.80
C GLU A 52 -4.10 0.49 8.63
N LEU A 53 -2.88 0.26 8.16
CA LEU A 53 -2.32 -1.05 7.85
C LEU A 53 -1.09 -1.31 8.69
N GLN A 54 -0.79 -2.59 8.90
CA GLN A 54 0.48 -3.06 9.45
C GLN A 54 1.23 -3.87 8.40
N LEU A 55 2.53 -3.68 8.29
CA LEU A 55 3.39 -4.46 7.41
C LEU A 55 3.57 -5.86 8.01
N VAL A 56 3.14 -6.89 7.28
CA VAL A 56 3.20 -8.29 7.70
C VAL A 56 4.51 -8.94 7.29
N ASN A 57 4.90 -8.79 6.02
CA ASN A 57 6.19 -9.27 5.52
C ASN A 57 6.58 -8.63 4.17
N LEU A 58 7.85 -8.84 3.79
CA LEU A 58 8.47 -8.37 2.54
C LEU A 58 8.93 -9.53 1.62
N ASN A 59 8.49 -10.76 1.88
CA ASN A 59 8.98 -11.96 1.19
C ASN A 59 8.33 -12.21 -0.17
N GLY A 60 7.59 -11.26 -0.67
CA GLY A 60 6.76 -11.43 -1.85
C GLY A 60 5.44 -12.14 -1.52
N ALA A 61 4.41 -11.84 -2.28
CA ALA A 61 3.13 -12.51 -2.18
C ALA A 61 2.77 -13.11 -3.53
N LEU A 62 2.11 -14.25 -3.53
CA LEU A 62 1.61 -14.93 -4.75
C LEU A 62 2.68 -15.18 -5.82
N GLY A 63 3.92 -15.50 -5.43
CA GLY A 63 4.97 -15.84 -6.39
C GLY A 63 5.65 -14.67 -7.08
N THR A 64 5.44 -13.44 -6.65
CA THR A 64 6.04 -12.24 -7.23
C THR A 64 7.55 -12.09 -6.98
N GLY A 65 8.16 -13.05 -6.25
CA GLY A 65 9.58 -12.98 -5.88
C GLY A 65 9.84 -12.14 -4.62
N LYS A 66 11.02 -12.34 -4.04
CA LYS A 66 11.45 -11.55 -2.89
C LYS A 66 11.69 -10.09 -3.29
N GLY A 67 11.17 -9.18 -2.49
CA GLY A 67 11.42 -7.75 -2.63
C GLY A 67 10.44 -7.01 -3.55
N THR A 68 9.72 -7.67 -4.44
CA THR A 68 8.82 -7.00 -5.39
C THR A 68 7.54 -6.52 -4.74
N SER A 69 7.01 -7.27 -3.77
CA SER A 69 5.77 -6.91 -3.08
C SER A 69 5.88 -6.99 -1.58
N ALA A 70 5.10 -6.14 -0.92
CA ALA A 70 4.89 -6.13 0.52
C ALA A 70 3.49 -6.66 0.84
N LYS A 71 3.35 -7.35 1.95
CA LYS A 71 2.08 -7.85 2.47
C LYS A 71 1.66 -7.01 3.66
N PHE A 72 0.45 -6.45 3.59
CA PHE A 72 -0.13 -5.64 4.65
C PHE A 72 -1.34 -6.33 5.27
N SER A 73 -1.66 -5.96 6.51
CA SER A 73 -2.85 -6.42 7.20
C SER A 73 -4.12 -5.85 6.56
N SER A 74 -5.20 -6.62 6.65
CA SER A 74 -6.55 -6.18 6.30
C SER A 74 -7.50 -6.81 7.32
N ASN A 75 -7.94 -6.05 8.31
CA ASN A 75 -8.73 -6.57 9.42
C ASN A 75 -9.83 -5.60 9.85
N ALA A 76 -10.81 -6.12 10.58
CA ALA A 76 -12.00 -5.36 10.97
C ALA A 76 -11.75 -4.19 11.94
N ASN A 77 -10.62 -4.19 12.65
CA ASN A 77 -10.33 -3.15 13.64
C ASN A 77 -9.68 -1.92 13.02
N THR A 78 -8.81 -2.12 12.03
CA THR A 78 -8.04 -1.04 11.40
C THR A 78 -8.46 -0.80 9.95
N GLY A 79 -9.22 -1.73 9.37
CA GLY A 79 -9.56 -1.73 7.96
C GLY A 79 -8.52 -2.43 7.09
N GLY A 80 -8.56 -2.12 5.82
CA GLY A 80 -7.68 -2.69 4.81
C GLY A 80 -8.02 -2.16 3.44
N THR A 81 -7.34 -2.68 2.42
CA THR A 81 -7.67 -2.38 1.02
C THR A 81 -8.65 -3.39 0.45
N CYS A 82 -9.48 -2.97 -0.49
CA CYS A 82 -10.50 -3.80 -1.12
C CYS A 82 -10.55 -3.58 -2.63
N PHE A 83 -11.49 -4.19 -3.31
CA PHE A 83 -11.68 -4.04 -4.76
C PHE A 83 -11.93 -2.58 -5.14
N GLY A 84 -11.16 -2.08 -6.09
CA GLY A 84 -11.19 -0.68 -6.52
C GLY A 84 -10.12 0.22 -5.90
N ASP A 85 -9.40 -0.26 -4.87
CA ASP A 85 -8.25 0.46 -4.31
C ASP A 85 -6.95 0.23 -5.10
N SER A 86 -6.95 -0.71 -6.05
CA SER A 86 -5.78 -1.02 -6.89
C SER A 86 -5.23 0.22 -7.59
N GLY A 87 -3.91 0.41 -7.54
CA GLY A 87 -3.23 1.61 -8.03
C GLY A 87 -3.17 2.76 -7.03
N GLY A 88 -3.89 2.66 -5.91
CA GLY A 88 -3.87 3.65 -4.85
C GLY A 88 -2.60 3.60 -3.99
N PRO A 89 -2.26 4.70 -3.32
CA PRO A 89 -1.04 4.81 -2.53
C PRO A 89 -1.14 4.16 -1.15
N ILE A 90 -0.01 3.63 -0.69
CA ILE A 90 0.23 3.30 0.72
C ILE A 90 1.35 4.20 1.23
N PHE A 91 1.03 5.02 2.22
CA PHE A 91 1.95 5.96 2.85
C PHE A 91 2.56 5.37 4.14
N VAL A 92 3.73 5.83 4.51
CA VAL A 92 4.16 5.80 5.91
C VAL A 92 3.23 6.75 6.67
N SER A 93 2.49 6.25 7.67
CA SER A 93 1.48 7.05 8.38
C SER A 93 2.06 8.32 8.97
N GLY A 94 1.32 9.43 8.79
CA GLY A 94 1.74 10.75 9.24
C GLY A 94 2.74 11.46 8.32
N THR A 95 3.06 10.87 7.16
CA THR A 95 3.94 11.48 6.14
C THR A 95 3.29 11.50 4.76
N THR A 96 3.94 12.15 3.80
CA THR A 96 3.58 12.11 2.38
C THR A 96 4.37 11.06 1.58
N THR A 97 5.19 10.23 2.25
CA THR A 97 6.03 9.22 1.60
C THR A 97 5.19 8.00 1.20
N ILE A 98 5.10 7.75 -0.11
CA ILE A 98 4.40 6.61 -0.71
C ILE A 98 5.39 5.46 -0.82
N VAL A 99 5.21 4.40 -0.04
CA VAL A 99 6.12 3.24 -0.01
C VAL A 99 5.69 2.09 -0.90
N ALA A 100 4.41 2.03 -1.24
CA ALA A 100 3.88 0.97 -2.08
C ALA A 100 2.59 1.41 -2.78
N VAL A 101 2.21 0.64 -3.81
CA VAL A 101 0.97 0.79 -4.58
C VAL A 101 0.11 -0.43 -4.38
N VAL A 102 -1.16 -0.23 -4.01
CA VAL A 102 -2.13 -1.31 -3.81
C VAL A 102 -2.26 -2.15 -5.08
N SER A 103 -2.14 -3.47 -4.97
CA SER A 103 -2.11 -4.35 -6.14
C SER A 103 -3.13 -5.48 -6.10
N PHE A 104 -3.15 -6.28 -5.04
CA PHE A 104 -4.02 -7.46 -4.98
C PHE A 104 -4.49 -7.78 -3.56
N GLY A 105 -5.63 -8.46 -3.48
CA GLY A 105 -6.12 -9.06 -2.24
C GLY A 105 -5.87 -10.55 -2.19
N THR A 106 -5.80 -11.12 -1.00
CA THR A 106 -5.70 -12.58 -0.79
C THR A 106 -7.05 -13.23 -0.48
N SER A 107 -8.10 -12.42 -0.37
CA SER A 107 -9.45 -12.87 -0.02
C SER A 107 -10.51 -12.12 -0.84
N THR A 108 -11.56 -12.81 -1.22
CA THR A 108 -12.73 -12.24 -1.90
C THR A 108 -13.58 -11.35 -0.98
N THR A 109 -13.36 -11.43 0.33
CA THR A 109 -14.05 -10.61 1.34
C THR A 109 -13.21 -9.44 1.83
N CYS A 110 -12.05 -9.17 1.20
CA CYS A 110 -11.10 -8.12 1.57
C CYS A 110 -10.56 -8.23 3.00
N SER A 111 -10.62 -9.41 3.60
CA SER A 111 -10.12 -9.67 4.96
C SER A 111 -8.79 -10.41 4.94
N GLY A 112 -8.06 -10.36 6.06
CA GLY A 112 -6.80 -11.07 6.26
C GLY A 112 -5.60 -10.25 5.86
N THR A 113 -5.13 -10.34 4.63
CA THR A 113 -3.98 -9.58 4.14
C THR A 113 -4.19 -9.11 2.70
N SER A 114 -3.56 -8.01 2.36
CA SER A 114 -3.47 -7.48 0.99
C SER A 114 -2.01 -7.35 0.56
N GLY A 115 -1.79 -7.41 -0.74
CA GLY A 115 -0.49 -7.21 -1.34
C GLY A 115 -0.38 -5.88 -2.04
N ALA A 116 0.79 -5.27 -1.95
CA ALA A 116 1.10 -4.02 -2.62
C ALA A 116 2.47 -4.12 -3.30
N TYR A 117 2.60 -3.47 -4.45
CA TYR A 117 3.86 -3.36 -5.16
C TYR A 117 4.75 -2.33 -4.48
N ARG A 118 5.99 -2.68 -4.17
CA ARG A 118 6.96 -1.81 -3.49
C ARG A 118 7.48 -0.74 -4.44
N LEU A 119 7.68 0.47 -3.94
CA LEU A 119 8.30 1.57 -4.69
C LEU A 119 9.75 1.85 -4.27
N ASP A 120 10.21 1.24 -3.19
CA ASP A 120 11.54 1.47 -2.62
C ASP A 120 12.62 0.52 -3.18
N GLN A 121 12.39 -0.02 -4.39
CA GLN A 121 13.33 -0.88 -5.09
C GLN A 121 14.15 -0.08 -6.10
N ALA A 122 15.39 -0.55 -6.37
CA ALA A 122 16.34 0.20 -7.18
C ALA A 122 15.88 0.39 -8.64
N ASP A 123 15.25 -0.62 -9.22
CA ASP A 123 14.74 -0.60 -10.59
C ASP A 123 13.54 0.35 -10.72
N ASP A 124 12.64 0.37 -9.75
CA ASP A 124 11.49 1.26 -9.73
C ASP A 124 11.91 2.72 -9.57
N LEU A 125 12.81 3.01 -8.64
CA LEU A 125 13.33 4.36 -8.43
C LEU A 125 14.12 4.84 -9.66
N ALA A 126 14.91 3.97 -10.29
CA ALA A 126 15.62 4.29 -11.53
C ALA A 126 14.65 4.58 -12.69
N PHE A 127 13.58 3.79 -12.82
CA PHE A 127 12.53 4.03 -13.82
C PHE A 127 11.86 5.38 -13.60
N LEU A 128 11.43 5.69 -12.39
CA LEU A 128 10.77 6.96 -12.07
C LEU A 128 11.70 8.17 -12.27
N ALA A 129 12.98 8.02 -11.99
CA ALA A 129 13.98 9.06 -12.23
C ALA A 129 14.10 9.46 -13.71
N THR A 130 13.78 8.55 -14.65
CA THR A 130 13.75 8.89 -16.09
C THR A 130 12.68 9.93 -16.44
N PHE A 131 11.68 10.12 -15.57
CA PHE A 131 10.64 11.13 -15.68
C PHE A 131 10.88 12.35 -14.77
N GLY A 132 12.07 12.46 -14.17
CA GLY A 132 12.41 13.53 -13.24
C GLY A 132 11.77 13.40 -11.85
N ILE A 133 11.26 12.21 -11.50
CA ILE A 133 10.65 11.94 -10.20
C ILE A 133 11.68 11.17 -9.35
N THR A 134 12.17 11.83 -8.30
CA THR A 134 13.21 11.29 -7.40
C THR A 134 12.80 11.43 -5.94
N PRO A 135 13.35 10.60 -5.03
CA PRO A 135 13.16 10.73 -3.59
C PRO A 135 13.53 12.09 -3.03
#